data_77bc68d88098ba061d72f5ce69797b1c
#
_entry.id   77bc68d88098ba061d72f5ce69797b1c
#
_cell.length_a   1.000
_cell.length_b   1.000
_cell.length_c   1.000
_cell.angle_alpha   90.00
_cell.angle_beta   90.00
_cell.angle_gamma   90.00
#
_symmetry.space_group_name_H-M   'P 1'
#
loop_
_entity.id
_entity.type
_entity.pdbx_description
1 polymer ?
#
loop_
_entity_poly.entity_id
_entity_poly.type
_entity_poly.pdbx_seq_one_letter_code
_entity_poly.pdbx_strand_id
1 'polypeptide(L)'
;MSGNQYFLDRSLGFLLGDTSRLLRKRFDRLARFMGLTRAQWRVIAILRRNEGINQSSMADIMDMEPITLGRHVDRLEEAGWVERRADPNDRRVWRIFLTEKAQPVLVELEKIAIEVRDDAMIDFSLEERERFIDDLIKIKSNLSYALRRDEIGPVETMENAPLTGGHCD
;
A
#
# COMPACT_ATOMS: atom_id res chain seq x y z
N MET A 1 -3.88 34.99 -11.34
CA MET A 1 -3.60 33.53 -11.36
C MET A 1 -4.69 32.90 -12.23
N SER A 2 -4.32 32.11 -13.24
CA SER A 2 -5.29 31.54 -14.18
C SER A 2 -6.13 30.48 -13.44
N GLY A 3 -7.46 30.42 -13.72
CA GLY A 3 -8.38 29.49 -13.04
C GLY A 3 -7.98 28.02 -13.14
N ASN A 4 -7.18 27.66 -14.13
CA ASN A 4 -6.65 26.31 -14.32
C ASN A 4 -5.57 25.95 -13.29
N GLN A 5 -4.71 26.90 -12.89
CA GLN A 5 -3.67 26.69 -11.86
C GLN A 5 -4.30 26.45 -10.49
N TYR A 6 -5.32 27.23 -10.10
CA TYR A 6 -6.05 27.07 -8.84
C TYR A 6 -6.73 25.70 -8.73
N PHE A 7 -7.25 25.17 -9.82
CA PHE A 7 -7.88 23.84 -9.87
C PHE A 7 -6.86 22.74 -9.59
N LEU A 8 -5.67 22.80 -10.18
CA LEU A 8 -4.61 21.81 -9.95
C LEU A 8 -4.06 21.86 -8.52
N ASP A 9 -3.81 23.06 -8.00
CA ASP A 9 -3.25 23.27 -6.65
C ASP A 9 -4.18 22.75 -5.53
N ARG A 10 -5.48 22.61 -5.79
CA ARG A 10 -6.48 22.07 -4.84
C ARG A 10 -7.04 20.71 -5.26
N SER A 11 -6.48 20.08 -6.28
CA SER A 11 -6.88 18.75 -6.70
C SER A 11 -6.41 17.69 -5.70
N LEU A 12 -7.34 16.86 -5.20
CA LEU A 12 -7.06 15.75 -4.28
C LEU A 12 -5.92 14.87 -4.80
N GLY A 13 -5.98 14.46 -6.08
CA GLY A 13 -4.98 13.58 -6.67
C GLY A 13 -3.58 14.19 -6.72
N PHE A 14 -3.48 15.46 -7.15
CA PHE A 14 -2.19 16.16 -7.18
C PHE A 14 -1.63 16.39 -5.78
N LEU A 15 -2.45 16.84 -4.83
CA LEU A 15 -2.01 17.05 -3.45
C LEU A 15 -1.55 15.75 -2.79
N LEU A 16 -2.28 14.66 -2.94
CA LEU A 16 -1.88 13.35 -2.40
C LEU A 16 -0.60 12.83 -3.07
N GLY A 17 -0.48 13.00 -4.39
CA GLY A 17 0.71 12.61 -5.14
C GLY A 17 1.96 13.35 -4.68
N ASP A 18 1.90 14.67 -4.60
CA ASP A 18 3.02 15.51 -4.15
C ASP A 18 3.35 15.29 -2.68
N THR A 19 2.35 15.22 -1.80
CA THR A 19 2.56 14.94 -0.38
C THR A 19 3.23 13.57 -0.21
N SER A 20 2.73 12.53 -0.88
CA SER A 20 3.33 11.20 -0.86
C SER A 20 4.80 11.21 -1.35
N ARG A 21 5.10 11.98 -2.40
CA ARG A 21 6.47 12.15 -2.91
C ARG A 21 7.39 12.82 -1.88
N LEU A 22 6.92 13.87 -1.19
CA LEU A 22 7.67 14.60 -0.17
C LEU A 22 7.90 13.75 1.08
N LEU A 23 6.88 13.05 1.58
CA LEU A 23 6.99 12.10 2.70
C LEU A 23 8.04 11.03 2.39
N ARG A 24 7.98 10.42 1.20
CA ARG A 24 8.99 9.43 0.79
C ARG A 24 10.40 10.03 0.72
N LYS A 25 10.55 11.26 0.19
CA LYS A 25 11.86 11.92 0.12
C LYS A 25 12.43 12.22 1.52
N ARG A 26 11.57 12.64 2.46
CA ARG A 26 11.99 12.88 3.86
C ARG A 26 12.39 11.56 4.53
N PHE A 27 11.57 10.52 4.38
CA PHE A 27 11.86 9.19 4.90
C PHE A 27 13.20 8.65 4.39
N ASP A 28 13.44 8.68 3.07
CA ASP A 28 14.69 8.20 2.48
C ASP A 28 15.91 8.95 3.01
N ARG A 29 15.76 10.26 3.25
CA ARG A 29 16.86 11.07 3.81
C ARG A 29 17.21 10.59 5.22
N LEU A 30 16.21 10.33 6.05
CA LEU A 30 16.40 9.83 7.41
C LEU A 30 16.92 8.39 7.43
N ALA A 31 16.41 7.52 6.55
CA ALA A 31 16.79 6.12 6.48
C ALA A 31 18.17 5.86 5.82
N ARG A 32 18.84 6.89 5.30
CA ARG A 32 20.10 6.75 4.53
C ARG A 32 21.20 6.03 5.30
N PHE A 33 21.30 6.26 6.62
CA PHE A 33 22.32 5.63 7.47
C PHE A 33 22.17 4.12 7.60
N MET A 34 20.98 3.58 7.32
CA MET A 34 20.69 2.14 7.40
C MET A 34 21.31 1.36 6.25
N GLY A 35 21.84 2.03 5.22
CA GLY A 35 22.41 1.36 4.04
C GLY A 35 21.38 0.62 3.17
N LEU A 36 20.09 0.79 3.45
CA LEU A 36 18.99 0.19 2.72
C LEU A 36 18.51 1.08 1.58
N THR A 37 18.25 0.48 0.44
CA THR A 37 17.52 1.16 -0.64
C THR A 37 16.04 1.32 -0.27
N ARG A 38 15.35 2.27 -0.94
CA ARG A 38 13.91 2.46 -0.76
C ARG A 38 13.10 1.17 -0.93
N ALA A 39 13.40 0.39 -1.97
CA ALA A 39 12.69 -0.87 -2.22
C ALA A 39 12.92 -1.87 -1.08
N GLN A 40 14.15 -1.99 -0.57
CA GLN A 40 14.48 -2.93 0.50
C GLN A 40 13.76 -2.60 1.83
N TRP A 41 13.83 -1.35 2.31
CA TRP A 41 13.14 -1.02 3.54
C TRP A 41 11.60 -1.09 3.39
N ARG A 42 11.05 -0.83 2.19
CA ARG A 42 9.62 -1.01 1.91
C ARG A 42 9.21 -2.48 2.02
N VAL A 43 10.02 -3.41 1.50
CA VAL A 43 9.78 -4.87 1.66
C VAL A 43 9.70 -5.22 3.15
N ILE A 44 10.68 -4.78 3.96
CA ILE A 44 10.71 -5.04 5.39
C ILE A 44 9.46 -4.44 6.08
N ALA A 45 9.09 -3.20 5.77
CA ALA A 45 7.92 -2.54 6.35
C ALA A 45 6.59 -3.21 5.98
N ILE A 46 6.47 -3.73 4.74
CA ILE A 46 5.29 -4.46 4.29
C ILE A 46 5.20 -5.81 4.98
N LEU A 47 6.31 -6.54 5.10
CA LEU A 47 6.37 -7.83 5.78
C LEU A 47 5.93 -7.74 7.24
N ARG A 48 6.26 -6.66 7.95
CA ARG A 48 5.78 -6.47 9.33
C ARG A 48 4.25 -6.58 9.48
N ARG A 49 3.50 -6.19 8.42
CA ARG A 49 2.02 -6.23 8.42
C ARG A 49 1.44 -7.44 7.71
N ASN A 50 2.25 -8.08 6.87
CA ASN A 50 1.82 -9.14 5.97
C ASN A 50 2.83 -10.29 5.98
N GLU A 51 3.24 -10.74 7.15
CA GLU A 51 4.22 -11.82 7.28
C GLU A 51 3.69 -13.11 6.63
N GLY A 52 4.53 -13.78 5.88
CA GLY A 52 4.13 -14.94 5.11
C GLY A 52 3.38 -14.63 3.81
N ILE A 53 3.39 -13.37 3.35
CA ILE A 53 2.86 -13.00 2.03
C ILE A 53 3.69 -13.66 0.92
N ASN A 54 3.03 -14.09 -0.16
CA ASN A 54 3.75 -14.58 -1.33
C ASN A 54 4.33 -13.43 -2.16
N GLN A 55 5.32 -13.76 -2.99
CA GLN A 55 6.07 -12.75 -3.76
C GLN A 55 5.20 -11.98 -4.75
N SER A 56 4.23 -12.63 -5.40
CA SER A 56 3.33 -11.98 -6.36
C SER A 56 2.43 -10.94 -5.67
N SER A 57 1.76 -11.32 -4.59
CA SER A 57 0.92 -10.40 -3.82
C SER A 57 1.71 -9.23 -3.24
N MET A 58 2.98 -9.44 -2.86
CA MET A 58 3.85 -8.36 -2.42
C MET A 58 4.22 -7.43 -3.58
N ALA A 59 4.46 -7.96 -4.78
CA ALA A 59 4.73 -7.17 -5.98
C ALA A 59 3.56 -6.25 -6.32
N ASP A 60 2.32 -6.76 -6.23
CA ASP A 60 1.09 -5.99 -6.42
C ASP A 60 0.99 -4.84 -5.39
N ILE A 61 1.23 -5.10 -4.10
CA ILE A 61 1.22 -4.06 -3.05
C ILE A 61 2.29 -2.99 -3.31
N MET A 62 3.41 -3.38 -3.89
CA MET A 62 4.53 -2.47 -4.16
C MET A 62 4.41 -1.75 -5.50
N ASP A 63 3.41 -2.09 -6.32
CA ASP A 63 3.28 -1.61 -7.71
C ASP A 63 4.59 -1.84 -8.48
N MET A 64 5.03 -3.11 -8.51
CA MET A 64 6.35 -3.51 -9.01
C MET A 64 6.27 -4.86 -9.74
N GLU A 65 7.05 -5.00 -10.80
CA GLU A 65 7.18 -6.29 -11.49
C GLU A 65 7.74 -7.39 -10.56
N PRO A 66 7.16 -8.61 -10.55
CA PRO A 66 7.59 -9.71 -9.67
C PRO A 66 9.09 -10.04 -9.77
N ILE A 67 9.69 -9.95 -10.96
CA ILE A 67 11.12 -10.19 -11.18
C ILE A 67 11.97 -9.12 -10.49
N THR A 68 11.54 -7.87 -10.54
CA THR A 68 12.23 -6.75 -9.87
C THR A 68 12.16 -6.91 -8.36
N LEU A 69 10.98 -7.24 -7.84
CA LEU A 69 10.81 -7.55 -6.41
C LEU A 69 11.71 -8.73 -5.99
N GLY A 70 11.74 -9.80 -6.79
CA GLY A 70 12.58 -10.96 -6.52
C GLY A 70 14.03 -10.59 -6.22
N ARG A 71 14.63 -9.72 -7.04
CA ARG A 71 16.01 -9.23 -6.83
C ARG A 71 16.20 -8.45 -5.53
N HIS A 72 15.18 -7.73 -5.07
CA HIS A 72 15.22 -7.04 -3.77
C HIS A 72 15.13 -8.03 -2.61
N VAL A 73 14.25 -9.03 -2.73
CA VAL A 73 14.10 -10.11 -1.76
C VAL A 73 15.38 -10.95 -1.67
N ASP A 74 16.02 -11.30 -2.81
CA ASP A 74 17.29 -12.05 -2.85
C ASP A 74 18.37 -11.33 -2.01
N ARG A 75 18.53 -10.01 -2.21
CA ARG A 75 19.51 -9.21 -1.46
C ARG A 75 19.19 -9.13 0.03
N LEU A 76 17.91 -9.10 0.39
CA LEU A 76 17.47 -9.09 1.79
C LEU A 76 17.70 -10.46 2.44
N GLU A 77 17.51 -11.54 1.70
CA GLU A 77 17.77 -12.91 2.14
C GLU A 77 19.27 -13.18 2.30
N GLU A 78 20.11 -12.76 1.34
CA GLU A 78 21.57 -12.77 1.44
C GLU A 78 22.07 -12.01 2.67
N ALA A 79 21.44 -10.86 2.96
CA ALA A 79 21.74 -10.07 4.16
C ALA A 79 21.18 -10.71 5.45
N GLY A 80 20.35 -11.74 5.34
CA GLY A 80 19.74 -12.48 6.45
C GLY A 80 18.61 -11.73 7.14
N TRP A 81 17.96 -10.76 6.50
CA TRP A 81 16.84 -10.01 7.07
C TRP A 81 15.49 -10.62 6.76
N VAL A 82 15.40 -11.39 5.69
CA VAL A 82 14.22 -12.16 5.33
C VAL A 82 14.61 -13.59 5.02
N GLU A 83 13.65 -14.47 5.03
CA GLU A 83 13.78 -15.85 4.57
C GLU A 83 12.56 -16.26 3.73
N ARG A 84 12.77 -17.15 2.79
CA ARG A 84 11.70 -17.78 2.02
C ARG A 84 11.38 -19.14 2.58
N ARG A 85 10.10 -19.42 2.76
CA ARG A 85 9.57 -20.74 3.11
C ARG A 85 8.59 -21.21 2.05
N ALA A 86 8.65 -22.49 1.66
CA ALA A 86 7.69 -23.06 0.73
C ALA A 86 6.27 -22.99 1.34
N ASP A 87 5.28 -22.66 0.51
CA ASP A 87 3.88 -22.72 0.93
C ASP A 87 3.50 -24.17 1.25
N PRO A 88 2.83 -24.44 2.38
CA PRO A 88 2.45 -25.80 2.76
C PRO A 88 1.45 -26.45 1.79
N ASN A 89 0.67 -25.65 1.06
CA ASN A 89 -0.37 -26.11 0.15
C ASN A 89 0.08 -26.17 -1.31
N ASP A 90 1.09 -25.32 -1.70
CA ASP A 90 1.64 -25.32 -3.05
C ASP A 90 3.15 -25.03 -3.00
N ARG A 91 3.95 -26.07 -3.22
CA ARG A 91 5.42 -25.99 -3.21
C ARG A 91 6.03 -25.09 -4.30
N ARG A 92 5.25 -24.64 -5.27
CA ARG A 92 5.68 -23.68 -6.30
C ARG A 92 5.63 -22.24 -5.79
N VAL A 93 4.93 -22.00 -4.68
CA VAL A 93 4.74 -20.67 -4.08
C VAL A 93 5.71 -20.52 -2.91
N TRP A 94 6.44 -19.42 -2.93
CA TRP A 94 7.33 -19.04 -1.84
C TRP A 94 6.69 -17.93 -1.01
N ARG A 95 6.65 -18.13 0.31
CA ARG A 95 6.22 -17.15 1.30
C ARG A 95 7.43 -16.49 1.93
N ILE A 96 7.35 -15.18 2.16
CA ILE A 96 8.46 -14.38 2.65
C ILE A 96 8.17 -14.02 4.12
N PHE A 97 9.18 -14.22 4.96
CA PHE A 97 9.13 -13.96 6.40
C PHE A 97 10.28 -13.06 6.82
N LEU A 98 10.07 -12.29 7.89
CA LEU A 98 11.14 -11.57 8.55
C LEU A 98 11.93 -12.53 9.45
N THR A 99 13.25 -12.31 9.55
CA THR A 99 14.09 -12.98 10.54
C THR A 99 14.20 -12.13 11.80
N GLU A 100 14.70 -12.71 12.89
CA GLU A 100 15.00 -11.97 14.13
C GLU A 100 16.01 -10.83 13.89
N LYS A 101 16.93 -11.02 12.94
CA LYS A 101 17.91 -10.00 12.54
C LYS A 101 17.27 -8.72 11.99
N ALA A 102 16.05 -8.77 11.46
CA ALA A 102 15.32 -7.61 10.96
C ALA A 102 14.72 -6.73 12.09
N GLN A 103 14.62 -7.23 13.33
CA GLN A 103 13.98 -6.51 14.44
C GLN A 103 14.60 -5.12 14.72
N PRO A 104 15.93 -4.96 14.82
CA PRO A 104 16.53 -3.64 15.00
C PRO A 104 16.19 -2.66 13.87
N VAL A 105 16.15 -3.17 12.62
CA VAL A 105 15.78 -2.38 11.44
C VAL A 105 14.33 -1.91 11.53
N LEU A 106 13.41 -2.77 11.95
CA LEU A 106 12.01 -2.42 12.15
C LEU A 106 11.82 -1.30 13.18
N VAL A 107 12.55 -1.38 14.30
CA VAL A 107 12.51 -0.33 15.35
C VAL A 107 12.98 1.02 14.79
N GLU A 108 14.06 1.03 14.01
CA GLU A 108 14.55 2.28 13.42
C GLU A 108 13.59 2.82 12.33
N LEU A 109 13.00 1.94 11.50
CA LEU A 109 11.98 2.35 10.53
C LEU A 109 10.75 2.97 11.21
N GLU A 110 10.35 2.46 12.38
CA GLU A 110 9.24 3.01 13.15
C GLU A 110 9.55 4.40 13.69
N LYS A 111 10.74 4.60 14.26
CA LYS A 111 11.21 5.92 14.74
C LYS A 111 11.20 6.95 13.59
N ILE A 112 11.75 6.56 12.43
CA ILE A 112 11.78 7.41 11.24
C ILE A 112 10.35 7.74 10.78
N ALA A 113 9.43 6.76 10.79
CA ALA A 113 8.04 7.00 10.41
C ALA A 113 7.34 8.00 11.34
N ILE A 114 7.61 7.91 12.65
CA ILE A 114 7.11 8.87 13.65
C ILE A 114 7.66 10.27 13.36
N GLU A 115 8.99 10.41 13.17
CA GLU A 115 9.61 11.69 12.87
C GLU A 115 9.06 12.32 11.60
N VAL A 116 8.92 11.55 10.51
CA VAL A 116 8.33 12.04 9.26
C VAL A 116 6.88 12.49 9.42
N ARG A 117 6.10 11.76 10.22
CA ARG A 117 4.72 12.13 10.54
C ARG A 117 4.68 13.45 11.31
N ASP A 118 5.53 13.58 12.32
CA ASP A 118 5.55 14.76 13.18
C ASP A 118 6.03 16.01 12.40
N ASP A 119 7.02 15.87 11.53
CA ASP A 119 7.41 16.92 10.58
C ASP A 119 6.26 17.34 9.64
N ALA A 120 5.51 16.36 9.14
CA ALA A 120 4.42 16.63 8.21
C ALA A 120 3.20 17.28 8.87
N MET A 121 3.04 17.09 10.17
CA MET A 121 1.87 17.51 10.93
C MET A 121 2.23 18.48 12.08
N ILE A 122 3.28 19.29 11.89
CA ILE A 122 3.81 20.16 12.95
C ILE A 122 2.76 21.16 13.48
N ASP A 123 1.91 21.69 12.59
CA ASP A 123 0.90 22.71 12.94
C ASP A 123 -0.48 22.10 13.25
N PHE A 124 -0.58 20.76 13.33
CA PHE A 124 -1.84 20.07 13.61
C PHE A 124 -1.95 19.69 15.08
N SER A 125 -3.11 19.97 15.71
CA SER A 125 -3.46 19.40 17.01
C SER A 125 -3.61 17.86 16.92
N LEU A 126 -3.59 17.18 18.05
CA LEU A 126 -3.78 15.72 18.07
C LEU A 126 -5.13 15.30 17.46
N GLU A 127 -6.20 16.04 17.76
CA GLU A 127 -7.53 15.76 17.21
C GLU A 127 -7.57 15.94 15.68
N GLU A 128 -6.93 16.97 15.16
CA GLU A 128 -6.83 17.20 13.71
C GLU A 128 -6.01 16.11 13.02
N ARG A 129 -4.94 15.62 13.65
CA ARG A 129 -4.13 14.50 13.13
C ARG A 129 -4.96 13.22 13.00
N GLU A 130 -5.68 12.84 14.06
CA GLU A 130 -6.52 11.64 14.04
C GLU A 130 -7.64 11.77 13.00
N ARG A 131 -8.35 12.89 12.97
CA ARG A 131 -9.40 13.14 11.97
C ARG A 131 -8.88 13.06 10.54
N PHE A 132 -7.70 13.65 10.27
CA PHE A 132 -7.09 13.58 8.94
C PHE A 132 -6.73 12.15 8.53
N ILE A 133 -6.21 11.35 9.45
CA ILE A 133 -5.92 9.91 9.20
C ILE A 133 -7.21 9.15 8.90
N ASP A 134 -8.28 9.37 9.68
CA ASP A 134 -9.59 8.75 9.46
C ASP A 134 -10.17 9.11 8.09
N ASP A 135 -10.04 10.37 7.66
CA ASP A 135 -10.50 10.83 6.36
C ASP A 135 -9.69 10.18 5.22
N LEU A 136 -8.38 10.01 5.36
CA LEU A 136 -7.56 9.27 4.41
C LEU A 136 -7.96 7.79 4.34
N ILE A 137 -8.30 7.16 5.47
CA ILE A 137 -8.80 5.77 5.52
C ILE A 137 -10.13 5.66 4.76
N LYS A 138 -11.05 6.60 4.92
CA LYS A 138 -12.32 6.64 4.18
C LYS A 138 -12.09 6.80 2.68
N ILE A 139 -11.22 7.74 2.27
CA ILE A 139 -10.86 7.94 0.86
C ILE A 139 -10.32 6.63 0.25
N LYS A 140 -9.37 5.99 0.94
CA LYS A 140 -8.79 4.71 0.51
C LYS A 140 -9.87 3.62 0.37
N SER A 141 -10.77 3.51 1.34
CA SER A 141 -11.84 2.51 1.33
C SER A 141 -12.80 2.73 0.15
N ASN A 142 -13.21 3.99 -0.09
CA ASN A 142 -14.09 4.34 -1.19
C ASN A 142 -13.47 4.01 -2.56
N LEU A 143 -12.20 4.33 -2.76
CA LEU A 143 -11.49 4.01 -3.99
C LEU A 143 -11.33 2.49 -4.18
N SER A 144 -11.01 1.76 -3.11
CA SER A 144 -10.92 0.29 -3.16
C SER A 144 -12.27 -0.38 -3.48
N TYR A 145 -13.37 0.21 -2.99
CA TYR A 145 -14.72 -0.26 -3.33
C TYR A 145 -15.07 0.02 -4.79
N ALA A 146 -14.79 1.24 -5.27
CA ALA A 146 -15.05 1.63 -6.66
C ALA A 146 -14.32 0.71 -7.65
N LEU A 147 -13.02 0.45 -7.43
CA LEU A 147 -12.24 -0.44 -8.28
C LEU A 147 -12.81 -1.86 -8.32
N ARG A 148 -13.19 -2.42 -7.17
CA ARG A 148 -13.82 -3.77 -7.14
C ARG A 148 -15.17 -3.81 -7.84
N ARG A 149 -15.96 -2.75 -7.75
CA ARG A 149 -17.25 -2.65 -8.47
C ARG A 149 -17.04 -2.66 -9.98
N ASP A 150 -16.01 -1.98 -10.47
CA ASP A 150 -15.69 -1.92 -11.90
C ASP A 150 -15.20 -3.28 -12.43
N GLU A 151 -14.52 -4.10 -11.60
CA GLU A 151 -14.10 -5.46 -11.93
C GLU A 151 -15.28 -6.46 -12.01
N ILE A 152 -16.34 -6.26 -11.20
CA ILE A 152 -17.51 -7.16 -11.14
C ILE A 152 -18.50 -6.89 -12.28
N GLY A 153 -18.39 -5.72 -12.97
CA GLY A 153 -19.35 -5.28 -13.99
C GLY A 153 -20.70 -4.84 -13.41
N PRO A 154 -21.58 -4.22 -14.20
CA PRO A 154 -22.93 -3.90 -13.76
C PRO A 154 -23.68 -5.19 -13.45
N VAL A 155 -24.20 -5.32 -12.23
CA VAL A 155 -25.19 -6.35 -11.88
C VAL A 155 -26.37 -6.12 -12.82
N GLU A 156 -26.59 -7.00 -13.81
CA GLU A 156 -27.81 -6.99 -14.60
C GLU A 156 -28.98 -7.09 -13.62
N THR A 157 -29.67 -5.97 -13.43
CA THR A 157 -30.97 -5.98 -12.76
C THR A 157 -31.89 -6.83 -13.62
N MET A 158 -32.17 -8.05 -13.14
CA MET A 158 -33.27 -8.89 -13.66
C MET A 158 -34.59 -8.20 -13.33
N GLU A 159 -34.88 -7.11 -14.04
CA GLU A 159 -36.20 -6.49 -14.10
C GLU A 159 -36.65 -6.59 -15.55
N ASN A 160 -37.36 -7.68 -15.84
CA ASN A 160 -38.44 -7.83 -16.81
C ASN A 160 -38.52 -9.29 -17.32
N ALA A 161 -39.06 -10.16 -16.48
CA ALA A 161 -39.74 -11.35 -17.01
C ALA A 161 -41.14 -10.90 -17.44
N PRO A 162 -41.51 -10.98 -18.74
CA PRO A 162 -42.89 -10.72 -19.15
C PRO A 162 -43.79 -11.81 -18.56
N LEU A 163 -44.79 -11.37 -17.79
CA LEU A 163 -45.92 -12.23 -17.36
C LEU A 163 -46.67 -12.65 -18.62
N THR A 164 -46.35 -13.82 -19.16
CA THR A 164 -47.21 -14.48 -20.16
C THR A 164 -48.45 -14.94 -19.46
N GLY A 165 -49.53 -14.19 -19.67
CA GLY A 165 -50.88 -14.55 -19.30
C GLY A 165 -51.30 -15.85 -19.94
N GLY A 166 -51.50 -16.92 -19.21
CA GLY A 166 -52.21 -18.10 -19.64
C GLY A 166 -53.66 -17.77 -19.77
N HIS A 167 -54.17 -17.84 -21.03
CA HIS A 167 -55.60 -17.87 -21.31
C HIS A 167 -56.05 -19.31 -21.16
N CYS A 168 -56.97 -19.56 -20.18
CA CYS A 168 -57.73 -20.79 -20.15
C CYS A 168 -58.94 -20.62 -21.05
N ASP A 169 -59.06 -21.52 -22.00
CA ASP A 169 -60.34 -21.98 -22.56
C ASP A 169 -60.58 -23.44 -22.12
#